data_7c19047978a13acf4b5ec3f0f355a744
#
_entry.id   7c19047978a13acf4b5ec3f0f355a744
#
_cell.length_a   1.000
_cell.length_b   1.000
_cell.length_c   1.000
_cell.angle_alpha   90.00
_cell.angle_beta   90.00
_cell.angle_gamma   90.00
#
_symmetry.space_group_name_H-M   'P 1'
#
loop_
_entity.id
_entity.type
_entity.pdbx_description
1 polymer ?
#
loop_
_entity_poly.entity_id
_entity_poly.type
_entity_poly.pdbx_seq_one_letter_code
_entity_poly.pdbx_strand_id
1 'polypeptide(L)' 'LGSDDVDKTIELITANGGSVVRAAEDTPYGRLAAVTDPTGAAFNLSSIKG' A
#
# COMPACT_ATOMS: atom_id res chain seq x y z
N LEU A 1 -0.49 15.53 0.93
CA LEU A 1 -0.16 15.11 -0.42
C LEU A 1 0.49 13.74 -0.45
N GLY A 2 1.50 13.53 0.39
CA GLY A 2 2.22 12.27 0.39
C GLY A 2 1.40 11.09 0.87
N SER A 3 0.42 11.33 1.73
CA SER A 3 -0.34 10.24 2.31
C SER A 3 -1.26 9.54 1.30
N ASP A 4 -1.52 10.19 0.19
CA ASP A 4 -2.41 9.60 -0.82
C ASP A 4 -1.69 8.58 -1.69
N ASP A 5 -0.35 8.57 -1.67
CA ASP A 5 0.41 7.69 -2.54
C ASP A 5 0.17 6.21 -2.23
N VAL A 6 0.06 5.89 -0.94
CA VAL A 6 -0.17 4.50 -0.55
C VAL A 6 -1.54 4.04 -1.04
N ASP A 7 -2.56 4.86 -0.86
CA ASP A 7 -3.89 4.50 -1.31
C ASP A 7 -3.96 4.34 -2.82
N LYS A 8 -3.31 5.26 -3.54
CA LYS A 8 -3.27 5.16 -5.00
C LYS A 8 -2.55 3.91 -5.47
N THR A 9 -1.45 3.58 -4.81
CA THR A 9 -0.70 2.39 -5.16
C THR A 9 -1.55 1.14 -4.93
N ILE A 10 -2.30 1.11 -3.84
CA ILE A 10 -3.18 -0.02 -3.55
C ILE A 10 -4.24 -0.15 -4.65
N GLU A 11 -4.81 0.97 -5.08
CA GLU A 11 -5.80 0.92 -6.14
C GLU A 11 -5.22 0.38 -7.44
N LEU A 12 -4.02 0.82 -7.78
CA LEU A 12 -3.37 0.35 -9.00
C LEU A 12 -3.09 -1.15 -8.93
N ILE A 13 -2.62 -1.61 -7.79
CA ILE A 13 -2.29 -3.02 -7.62
C ILE A 13 -3.54 -3.87 -7.72
N THR A 14 -4.62 -3.47 -7.05
CA THR A 14 -5.86 -4.25 -7.12
C THR A 14 -6.47 -4.20 -8.50
N ALA A 15 -6.33 -3.09 -9.20
CA ALA A 15 -6.83 -2.98 -10.56
C ALA A 15 -6.08 -3.89 -11.52
N ASN A 16 -4.83 -4.23 -11.20
CA ASN A 16 -4.01 -5.12 -12.02
C ASN A 16 -4.06 -6.58 -11.58
N GLY A 17 -4.95 -6.90 -10.67
CA GLY A 17 -5.11 -8.29 -10.26
C GLY A 17 -4.38 -8.66 -8.98
N GLY A 18 -3.78 -7.68 -8.33
CA GLY A 18 -3.14 -7.92 -7.04
C GLY A 18 -4.14 -7.94 -5.90
N SER A 19 -3.64 -8.12 -4.70
CA SER A 19 -4.48 -8.18 -3.51
C SER A 19 -3.89 -7.35 -2.38
N VAL A 20 -4.76 -6.91 -1.49
CA VAL A 20 -4.33 -6.19 -0.30
C VAL A 20 -4.24 -7.17 0.85
N VAL A 21 -3.03 -7.38 1.36
CA VAL A 21 -2.82 -8.24 2.52
C VAL A 21 -3.16 -7.48 3.79
N ARG A 22 -2.75 -6.23 3.84
CA ARG A 22 -3.04 -5.38 4.99
C ARG A 22 -3.39 -3.99 4.47
N ALA A 23 -4.57 -3.53 4.79
CA ALA A 23 -5.00 -2.20 4.38
C ALA A 23 -4.11 -1.13 4.99
N ALA A 24 -4.05 0.02 4.34
CA ALA A 24 -3.24 1.12 4.83
C ALA A 24 -3.71 1.54 6.23
N GLU A 25 -2.75 1.72 7.12
CA GLU A 25 -3.07 2.13 8.47
C GLU A 25 -2.07 3.17 8.96
N ASP A 26 -2.55 4.11 9.73
CA ASP A 26 -1.71 5.18 10.27
C ASP A 26 -0.95 4.68 11.48
N THR A 27 0.34 4.94 11.49
CA THR A 27 1.18 4.63 12.64
C THR A 27 1.94 5.88 13.05
N PRO A 28 2.55 5.89 14.24
CA PRO A 28 3.39 7.04 14.61
C PRO A 28 4.55 7.28 13.66
N TYR A 29 4.91 6.27 12.90
CA TYR A 29 6.03 6.37 11.95
C TYR A 29 5.58 6.74 10.54
N GLY A 30 4.29 6.68 10.28
CA GLY A 30 3.75 6.96 8.96
C GLY A 30 2.65 5.98 8.59
N ARG A 31 2.29 5.98 7.34
CA ARG A 31 1.22 5.12 6.85
C ARG A 31 1.83 3.87 6.23
N LEU A 32 1.40 2.71 6.68
CA LEU A 32 1.95 1.43 6.23
C LEU A 32 0.85 0.56 5.63
N ALA A 33 1.21 -0.22 4.64
CA ALA A 33 0.30 -1.18 4.02
C ALA A 33 1.10 -2.35 3.48
N ALA A 34 0.44 -3.47 3.26
CA ALA A 34 1.05 -4.64 2.65
C ALA A 34 0.16 -5.16 1.55
N VAL A 35 0.75 -5.47 0.42
CA VAL A 35 0.00 -5.91 -0.75
C VAL A 35 0.76 -7.04 -1.44
N THR A 36 0.04 -7.78 -2.29
CA THR A 36 0.67 -8.73 -3.19
C THR A 36 0.35 -8.34 -4.62
N ASP A 37 1.32 -8.53 -5.51
CA ASP A 37 1.08 -8.25 -6.91
C ASP A 37 0.43 -9.47 -7.59
N PRO A 38 0.04 -9.35 -8.87
CA PRO A 38 -0.62 -10.46 -9.56
C PRO A 38 0.22 -11.73 -9.68
N THR A 39 1.53 -11.62 -9.52
CA THR A 39 2.40 -12.80 -9.58
C THR A 39 2.52 -13.49 -8.23
N GLY A 40 1.96 -12.88 -7.19
CA GLY A 40 2.00 -13.46 -5.86
C GLY A 40 3.12 -12.94 -4.98
N ALA A 41 3.91 -11.99 -5.46
CA ALA A 41 4.98 -11.41 -4.68
C ALA A 41 4.40 -10.41 -3.67
N ALA A 42 4.78 -10.54 -2.43
CA ALA A 42 4.31 -9.66 -1.38
C ALA A 42 5.32 -8.55 -1.12
N PHE A 43 4.84 -7.35 -0.92
CA PHE A 43 5.72 -6.26 -0.58
C PHE A 43 4.99 -5.23 0.28
N ASN A 44 5.76 -4.44 0.99
CA ASN A 44 5.22 -3.44 1.91
C ASN A 44 5.28 -2.06 1.27
N LEU A 45 4.27 -1.27 1.56
CA LEU A 45 4.21 0.12 1.16
C LEU A 45 4.31 0.99 2.39
N SER A 46 5.01 2.10 2.27
CA SER A 46 5.09 3.03 3.39
C SER A 46 5.12 4.45 2.86
N SER A 47 4.52 5.34 3.62
CA SER A 47 4.50 6.76 3.29
C SER A 47 4.83 7.53 4.56
N ILE A 48 5.95 8.19 4.56
CA ILE A 48 6.38 8.95 5.72
C ILE A 48 5.60 10.24 5.79
N LYS A 49 5.06 10.51 6.96
CA LYS A 49 4.31 11.72 7.18
C LYS A 49 5.31 12.84 7.45
N GLY A 50 5.46 13.69 6.52
CA GLY A 50 6.45 14.72 6.65
C GLY A 50 5.97 16.04 7.15
#